data_1bd1ce3c3b84e3accde85868ecb6c01c
#
_entry.id   1bd1ce3c3b84e3accde85868ecb6c01c
#
_cell.length_a   1.000
_cell.length_b   1.000
_cell.length_c   1.000
_cell.angle_alpha   90.00
_cell.angle_beta   90.00
_cell.angle_gamma   90.00
#
_symmetry.space_group_name_H-M   'P 1'
#
loop_
_entity.id
_entity.type
_entity.pdbx_description
1 polymer ?
#
loop_
_entity_poly.entity_id
_entity_poly.type
_entity_poly.pdbx_seq_one_letter_code
_entity_poly.pdbx_strand_id
1 'polypeptide(L)'
;MALIELTGIRKRYPAGEQDVEVLHGIDLSIEAGEFVAIMGSSGSGKSTLMHILGCLDQPSDGAYRFAGRAVTDMDHEQLAWLRREMFGFVFQSYHLIGTASAWENVALPAIYAGLSRDDRKQRAQALLSDLGLHDKLENRPNQLSGGQQQRVSIARALMNGGKVILADEPTGALDSVS
;
A
#
# COMPACT_ATOMS: atom_id res chain seq x y z
N MET A 1 0.81 19.18 12.54
CA MET A 1 0.56 19.47 11.08
C MET A 1 0.23 18.14 10.43
N ALA A 2 -0.96 18.05 9.88
CA ALA A 2 -1.43 16.78 9.32
C ALA A 2 -0.49 16.25 8.23
N LEU A 3 -0.25 14.93 8.25
CA LEU A 3 0.51 14.23 7.22
C LEU A 3 -0.36 14.01 5.98
N ILE A 4 -1.64 13.70 6.18
CA ILE A 4 -2.64 13.50 5.13
C ILE A 4 -3.84 14.39 5.42
N GLU A 5 -4.29 15.14 4.42
CA GLU A 5 -5.51 15.96 4.49
C GLU A 5 -6.35 15.73 3.24
N LEU A 6 -7.57 15.31 3.43
CA LEU A 6 -8.61 15.21 2.40
C LEU A 6 -9.71 16.21 2.70
N THR A 7 -10.16 16.94 1.69
CA THR A 7 -11.26 17.90 1.79
C THR A 7 -12.25 17.65 0.65
N GLY A 8 -13.46 17.25 0.99
CA GLY A 8 -14.56 17.06 0.06
C GLY A 8 -14.29 16.01 -1.02
N ILE A 9 -13.47 14.98 -0.76
CA ILE A 9 -13.07 13.98 -1.76
C ILE A 9 -14.28 13.23 -2.30
N ARG A 10 -14.46 13.29 -3.60
CA ARG A 10 -15.48 12.53 -4.35
C ARG A 10 -14.80 11.63 -5.37
N LYS A 11 -15.41 10.48 -5.60
CA LYS A 11 -14.98 9.57 -6.67
C LYS A 11 -16.17 9.03 -7.43
N ARG A 12 -16.13 9.19 -8.75
CA ARG A 12 -17.11 8.66 -9.69
C ARG A 12 -16.40 7.73 -10.67
N TYR A 13 -17.06 6.64 -11.02
CA TYR A 13 -16.61 5.74 -12.06
C TYR A 13 -17.67 5.67 -13.17
N PRO A 14 -17.25 5.65 -14.45
CA PRO A 14 -18.17 5.46 -15.57
C PRO A 14 -18.89 4.11 -15.45
N ALA A 15 -20.20 4.09 -15.54
CA ALA A 15 -21.04 2.89 -15.53
C ALA A 15 -22.14 3.00 -16.60
N GLY A 16 -21.82 2.74 -17.86
CA GLY A 16 -22.72 2.90 -18.99
C GLY A 16 -23.00 4.36 -19.31
N GLU A 17 -24.29 4.74 -19.34
CA GLU A 17 -24.71 6.13 -19.64
C GLU A 17 -24.67 7.07 -18.42
N GLN A 18 -24.42 6.55 -17.23
CA GLN A 18 -24.39 7.32 -15.98
C GLN A 18 -23.14 6.99 -15.16
N ASP A 19 -22.63 7.98 -14.42
CA ASP A 19 -21.56 7.78 -13.47
C ASP A 19 -22.09 7.25 -12.15
N VAL A 20 -21.37 6.28 -11.56
CA VAL A 20 -21.65 5.81 -10.20
C VAL A 20 -20.69 6.54 -9.24
N GLU A 21 -21.26 7.34 -8.33
CA GLU A 21 -20.49 7.98 -7.27
C GLU A 21 -20.25 6.99 -6.13
N VAL A 22 -18.99 6.76 -5.79
CA VAL A 22 -18.54 5.79 -4.76
C VAL A 22 -18.09 6.51 -3.49
N LEU A 23 -17.50 7.70 -3.62
CA LEU A 23 -17.15 8.57 -2.49
C LEU A 23 -17.91 9.88 -2.61
N HIS A 24 -18.58 10.27 -1.52
CA HIS A 24 -19.58 11.33 -1.49
C HIS A 24 -19.13 12.57 -0.69
N GLY A 25 -17.89 13.01 -0.84
CA GLY A 25 -17.36 14.19 -0.12
C GLY A 25 -16.74 13.78 1.23
N ILE A 26 -15.61 13.11 1.18
CA ILE A 26 -14.89 12.66 2.39
C ILE A 26 -13.93 13.76 2.85
N ASP A 27 -14.04 14.12 4.12
CA ASP A 27 -13.09 14.93 4.85
C ASP A 27 -12.34 14.03 5.83
N LEU A 28 -11.00 14.10 5.81
CA LEU A 28 -10.14 13.28 6.66
C LEU A 28 -8.83 14.01 6.94
N SER A 29 -8.38 13.98 8.19
CA SER A 29 -7.07 14.50 8.60
C SER A 29 -6.35 13.45 9.42
N ILE A 30 -5.11 13.12 9.04
CA ILE A 30 -4.27 12.12 9.73
C ILE A 30 -2.92 12.75 10.06
N GLU A 31 -2.54 12.70 11.33
CA GLU A 31 -1.25 13.18 11.81
C GLU A 31 -0.15 12.10 11.62
N ALA A 32 1.12 12.54 11.64
CA ALA A 32 2.24 11.60 11.59
C ALA A 32 2.27 10.72 12.86
N GLY A 33 2.44 9.40 12.68
CA GLY A 33 2.46 8.41 13.75
C GLY A 33 1.08 7.96 14.25
N GLU A 34 0.01 8.46 13.64
CA GLU A 34 -1.35 8.05 13.96
C GLU A 34 -1.69 6.68 13.37
N PHE A 35 -2.43 5.87 14.13
CA PHE A 35 -3.03 4.62 13.64
C PHE A 35 -4.52 4.84 13.40
N VAL A 36 -4.94 4.67 12.14
CA VAL A 36 -6.32 4.92 11.69
C VAL A 36 -6.93 3.65 11.13
N ALA A 37 -8.13 3.30 11.60
CA ALA A 37 -8.93 2.20 11.06
C ALA A 37 -10.15 2.76 10.30
N ILE A 38 -10.26 2.42 9.02
CA ILE A 38 -11.41 2.76 8.17
C ILE A 38 -12.39 1.59 8.17
N MET A 39 -13.54 1.77 8.78
CA MET A 39 -14.57 0.73 8.89
C MET A 39 -15.80 1.06 8.06
N GLY A 40 -16.52 0.03 7.61
CA GLY A 40 -17.76 0.17 6.84
C GLY A 40 -18.18 -1.15 6.19
N SER A 41 -19.40 -1.22 5.69
CA SER A 41 -19.93 -2.39 4.99
C SER A 41 -19.15 -2.69 3.69
N SER A 42 -19.29 -3.89 3.15
CA SER A 42 -18.75 -4.21 1.82
C SER A 42 -19.35 -3.26 0.77
N GLY A 43 -18.51 -2.78 -0.15
CA GLY A 43 -18.93 -1.83 -1.19
C GLY A 43 -19.07 -0.36 -0.73
N SER A 44 -18.76 -0.02 0.52
CA SER A 44 -18.85 1.37 1.03
C SER A 44 -17.72 2.31 0.54
N GLY A 45 -16.83 1.86 -0.35
CA GLY A 45 -15.77 2.69 -0.90
C GLY A 45 -14.43 2.67 -0.14
N LYS A 46 -14.25 1.80 0.87
CA LYS A 46 -12.99 1.72 1.66
C LYS A 46 -11.74 1.52 0.80
N SER A 47 -11.75 0.51 -0.06
CA SER A 47 -10.61 0.25 -0.96
C SER A 47 -10.40 1.37 -1.97
N THR A 48 -11.49 2.01 -2.45
CA THR A 48 -11.39 3.20 -3.30
C THR A 48 -10.71 4.36 -2.57
N LEU A 49 -11.11 4.62 -1.31
CA LEU A 49 -10.47 5.65 -0.49
C LEU A 49 -8.99 5.32 -0.26
N MET A 50 -8.66 4.06 0.05
CA MET A 50 -7.28 3.61 0.23
C MET A 50 -6.44 3.78 -1.04
N HIS A 51 -7.01 3.50 -2.23
CA HIS A 51 -6.33 3.71 -3.51
C HIS A 51 -6.04 5.21 -3.77
N ILE A 52 -6.97 6.10 -3.40
CA ILE A 52 -6.74 7.55 -3.50
C ILE A 52 -5.67 7.99 -2.50
N LEU A 53 -5.75 7.55 -1.24
CA LEU A 53 -4.73 7.85 -0.22
C LEU A 53 -3.33 7.42 -0.67
N GLY A 54 -3.21 6.24 -1.27
CA GLY A 54 -1.96 5.70 -1.80
C GLY A 54 -1.57 6.20 -3.19
N CYS A 55 -2.27 7.18 -3.75
CA CYS A 55 -2.02 7.72 -5.09
C CYS A 55 -2.07 6.65 -6.21
N LEU A 56 -2.80 5.55 -5.99
CA LEU A 56 -3.07 4.52 -7.02
C LEU A 56 -4.22 4.93 -7.94
N ASP A 57 -5.10 5.80 -7.44
CA ASP A 57 -6.21 6.42 -8.17
C ASP A 57 -6.29 7.90 -7.81
N GLN A 58 -6.96 8.69 -8.64
CA GLN A 58 -7.18 10.12 -8.39
C GLN A 58 -8.65 10.38 -8.02
N PRO A 59 -8.93 11.34 -7.13
CA PRO A 59 -10.29 11.76 -6.87
C PRO A 59 -10.91 12.41 -8.12
N SER A 60 -12.23 12.31 -8.24
CA SER A 60 -12.97 13.03 -9.30
C SER A 60 -13.22 14.50 -8.91
N ASP A 61 -13.21 14.80 -7.61
CA ASP A 61 -13.41 16.15 -7.06
C ASP A 61 -12.87 16.22 -5.62
N GLY A 62 -12.67 17.41 -5.11
CA GLY A 62 -12.08 17.66 -3.78
C GLY A 62 -10.57 17.91 -3.82
N ALA A 63 -9.97 18.06 -2.65
CA ALA A 63 -8.55 18.35 -2.51
C ALA A 63 -7.85 17.31 -1.63
N TYR A 64 -6.71 16.81 -2.09
CA TYR A 64 -5.84 15.92 -1.33
C TYR A 64 -4.47 16.60 -1.12
N ARG A 65 -4.02 16.67 0.14
CA ARG A 65 -2.69 17.13 0.51
C ARG A 65 -1.92 16.06 1.26
N PHE A 66 -0.64 15.90 0.92
CA PHE A 66 0.30 15.04 1.63
C PHE A 66 1.47 15.88 2.12
N ALA A 67 1.69 15.93 3.44
CA ALA A 67 2.70 16.79 4.08
C ALA A 67 2.63 18.25 3.58
N GLY A 68 1.43 18.80 3.47
CA GLY A 68 1.13 20.16 3.01
C GLY A 68 1.21 20.37 1.49
N ARG A 69 1.67 19.41 0.69
CA ARG A 69 1.72 19.52 -0.78
C ARG A 69 0.44 19.02 -1.41
N ALA A 70 -0.11 19.76 -2.38
CA ALA A 70 -1.28 19.34 -3.13
C ALA A 70 -0.93 18.13 -4.03
N VAL A 71 -1.59 17.00 -3.77
CA VAL A 71 -1.41 15.74 -4.53
C VAL A 71 -2.25 15.76 -5.80
N THR A 72 -3.40 16.39 -5.77
CA THR A 72 -4.32 16.54 -6.92
C THR A 72 -3.69 17.25 -8.13
N ASP A 73 -2.67 18.06 -7.89
CA ASP A 73 -1.98 18.84 -8.93
C ASP A 73 -0.71 18.14 -9.46
N MET A 74 -0.37 16.95 -8.91
CA MET A 74 0.82 16.20 -9.27
C MET A 74 0.66 15.47 -10.61
N ASP A 75 1.70 15.49 -11.42
CA ASP A 75 1.79 14.66 -12.62
C ASP A 75 2.10 13.18 -12.29
N HIS A 76 2.11 12.34 -13.33
CA HIS A 76 2.32 10.90 -13.17
C HIS A 76 3.68 10.54 -12.57
N GLU A 77 4.73 11.28 -12.88
CA GLU A 77 6.09 11.05 -12.35
C GLU A 77 6.16 11.43 -10.87
N GLN A 78 5.58 12.55 -10.49
CA GLN A 78 5.48 12.99 -9.11
C GLN A 78 4.65 12.04 -8.25
N LEU A 79 3.52 11.53 -8.77
CA LEU A 79 2.72 10.52 -8.09
C LEU A 79 3.46 9.19 -7.97
N ALA A 80 4.22 8.76 -8.98
CA ALA A 80 5.04 7.55 -8.93
C ALA A 80 6.17 7.69 -7.91
N TRP A 81 6.82 8.84 -7.86
CA TRP A 81 7.83 9.16 -6.84
C TRP A 81 7.21 9.12 -5.43
N LEU A 82 6.06 9.77 -5.24
CA LEU A 82 5.36 9.82 -3.95
C LEU A 82 5.00 8.41 -3.47
N ARG A 83 4.44 7.55 -4.36
CA ARG A 83 4.14 6.15 -4.04
C ARG A 83 5.39 5.38 -3.61
N ARG A 84 6.49 5.53 -4.34
CA ARG A 84 7.73 4.81 -4.09
C ARG A 84 8.38 5.19 -2.77
N GLU A 85 8.41 6.50 -2.44
CA GLU A 85 9.15 7.01 -1.30
C GLU A 85 8.33 7.07 0.00
N MET A 86 7.00 7.26 -0.13
CA MET A 86 6.17 7.60 1.04
C MET A 86 5.22 6.49 1.46
N PHE A 87 4.86 5.58 0.55
CA PHE A 87 3.82 4.58 0.83
C PHE A 87 4.34 3.15 0.77
N GLY A 88 3.93 2.34 1.75
CA GLY A 88 3.99 0.88 1.68
C GLY A 88 2.57 0.31 1.59
N PHE A 89 2.39 -0.73 0.77
CA PHE A 89 1.08 -1.35 0.53
C PHE A 89 1.06 -2.79 1.01
N VAL A 90 0.06 -3.12 1.82
CA VAL A 90 -0.27 -4.48 2.25
C VAL A 90 -1.66 -4.80 1.75
N PHE A 91 -1.79 -5.80 0.88
CA PHE A 91 -3.06 -6.20 0.25
C PHE A 91 -3.59 -7.50 0.83
N GLN A 92 -4.90 -7.67 0.85
CA GLN A 92 -5.59 -8.88 1.28
C GLN A 92 -5.10 -10.14 0.56
N SER A 93 -4.89 -10.07 -0.76
CA SER A 93 -4.45 -11.20 -1.59
C SER A 93 -2.92 -11.27 -1.74
N TYR A 94 -2.16 -10.65 -0.87
CA TYR A 94 -0.68 -10.58 -0.84
C TYR A 94 -0.04 -9.99 -2.11
N HIS A 95 -0.55 -10.27 -3.30
CA HIS A 95 -0.03 -9.87 -4.62
C HIS A 95 1.48 -10.14 -4.76
N LEU A 96 1.90 -11.35 -4.38
CA LEU A 96 3.27 -11.79 -4.57
C LEU A 96 3.46 -12.33 -5.99
N ILE A 97 4.63 -12.07 -6.57
CA ILE A 97 5.03 -12.65 -7.85
C ILE A 97 5.36 -14.12 -7.61
N GLY A 98 4.55 -15.03 -8.15
CA GLY A 98 4.63 -16.48 -7.88
C GLY A 98 5.93 -17.13 -8.35
N THR A 99 6.62 -16.56 -9.34
CA THR A 99 7.91 -17.05 -9.87
C THR A 99 9.11 -16.50 -9.13
N ALA A 100 8.95 -15.43 -8.33
CA ALA A 100 10.01 -14.81 -7.55
C ALA A 100 10.08 -15.40 -6.14
N SER A 101 11.26 -15.43 -5.55
CA SER A 101 11.47 -15.84 -4.16
C SER A 101 10.93 -14.79 -3.17
N ALA A 102 10.90 -15.13 -1.88
CA ALA A 102 10.45 -14.21 -0.82
C ALA A 102 11.30 -12.93 -0.82
N TRP A 103 12.65 -13.05 -0.83
CA TRP A 103 13.50 -11.86 -0.83
C TRP A 103 13.37 -11.04 -2.12
N GLU A 104 13.17 -11.67 -3.27
CA GLU A 104 12.95 -10.96 -4.55
C GLU A 104 11.64 -10.20 -4.53
N ASN A 105 10.56 -10.77 -3.98
CA ASN A 105 9.29 -10.08 -3.78
C ASN A 105 9.44 -8.86 -2.87
N VAL A 106 10.17 -8.98 -1.75
CA VAL A 106 10.44 -7.86 -0.84
C VAL A 106 11.27 -6.78 -1.51
N ALA A 107 12.26 -7.16 -2.34
CA ALA A 107 13.18 -6.25 -2.99
C ALA A 107 12.56 -5.41 -4.14
N LEU A 108 11.38 -5.78 -4.64
CA LEU A 108 10.74 -5.13 -5.81
C LEU A 108 10.66 -3.60 -5.73
N PRO A 109 10.18 -2.97 -4.62
CA PRO A 109 10.08 -1.52 -4.56
C PRO A 109 11.43 -0.81 -4.69
N ALA A 110 12.49 -1.44 -4.20
CA ALA A 110 13.84 -0.87 -4.22
C ALA A 110 14.52 -0.96 -5.61
N ILE A 111 13.98 -1.75 -6.55
CA ILE A 111 14.39 -1.71 -7.94
C ILE A 111 14.10 -0.33 -8.53
N TYR A 112 12.91 0.17 -8.29
CA TYR A 112 12.46 1.49 -8.76
C TYR A 112 13.13 2.64 -8.01
N ALA A 113 13.68 2.39 -6.81
CA ALA A 113 14.50 3.34 -6.06
C ALA A 113 15.98 3.35 -6.52
N GLY A 114 16.37 2.49 -7.46
CA GLY A 114 17.73 2.45 -8.03
C GLY A 114 18.79 1.79 -7.13
N LEU A 115 18.38 1.04 -6.10
CA LEU A 115 19.33 0.33 -5.24
C LEU A 115 20.04 -0.80 -6.00
N SER A 116 21.32 -1.05 -5.68
CA SER A 116 22.06 -2.18 -6.21
C SER A 116 21.41 -3.53 -5.82
N ARG A 117 21.72 -4.59 -6.56
CA ARG A 117 21.15 -5.92 -6.24
C ARG A 117 21.57 -6.40 -4.85
N ASP A 118 22.79 -6.13 -4.46
CA ASP A 118 23.34 -6.57 -3.17
C ASP A 118 22.71 -5.81 -2.01
N ASP A 119 22.56 -4.48 -2.13
CA ASP A 119 21.87 -3.66 -1.14
C ASP A 119 20.40 -4.08 -0.97
N ARG A 120 19.71 -4.34 -2.09
CA ARG A 120 18.32 -4.83 -2.07
C ARG A 120 18.21 -6.17 -1.36
N LYS A 121 19.14 -7.11 -1.67
CA LYS A 121 19.14 -8.44 -1.05
C LYS A 121 19.40 -8.33 0.44
N GLN A 122 20.41 -7.59 0.85
CA GLN A 122 20.77 -7.38 2.25
C GLN A 122 19.59 -6.79 3.05
N ARG A 123 18.97 -5.74 2.53
CA ARG A 123 17.82 -5.10 3.19
C ARG A 123 16.60 -6.01 3.25
N ALA A 124 16.29 -6.73 2.17
CA ALA A 124 15.19 -7.69 2.14
C ALA A 124 15.39 -8.84 3.15
N GLN A 125 16.63 -9.34 3.27
CA GLN A 125 16.98 -10.37 4.25
C GLN A 125 16.80 -9.88 5.69
N ALA A 126 17.22 -8.66 6.00
CA ALA A 126 17.02 -8.06 7.32
C ALA A 126 15.52 -7.98 7.67
N LEU A 127 14.70 -7.42 6.77
CA LEU A 127 13.24 -7.29 6.96
C LEU A 127 12.54 -8.65 7.13
N LEU A 128 12.92 -9.65 6.33
CA LEU A 128 12.38 -11.00 6.45
C LEU A 128 12.80 -11.67 7.76
N SER A 129 14.03 -11.44 8.20
CA SER A 129 14.52 -11.97 9.49
C SER A 129 13.78 -11.35 10.68
N ASP A 130 13.53 -10.03 10.66
CA ASP A 130 12.76 -9.32 11.68
C ASP A 130 11.32 -9.85 11.78
N LEU A 131 10.77 -10.37 10.68
CA LEU A 131 9.45 -10.98 10.61
C LEU A 131 9.47 -12.52 10.80
N GLY A 132 10.59 -13.11 11.23
CA GLY A 132 10.72 -14.54 11.53
C GLY A 132 10.72 -15.43 10.28
N LEU A 133 11.25 -14.94 9.16
CA LEU A 133 11.33 -15.66 7.87
C LEU A 133 12.78 -15.83 7.39
N HIS A 134 13.76 -15.84 8.30
CA HIS A 134 15.18 -15.96 7.96
C HIS A 134 15.54 -17.25 7.20
N ASP A 135 14.80 -18.32 7.41
CA ASP A 135 14.96 -19.63 6.75
C ASP A 135 14.14 -19.78 5.47
N LYS A 136 13.36 -18.77 5.08
CA LYS A 136 12.42 -18.79 3.95
C LYS A 136 12.80 -17.86 2.79
N LEU A 137 13.99 -17.28 2.81
CA LEU A 137 14.41 -16.24 1.85
C LEU A 137 14.26 -16.65 0.39
N GLU A 138 14.65 -17.88 0.06
CA GLU A 138 14.62 -18.41 -1.31
C GLU A 138 13.30 -19.15 -1.65
N ASN A 139 12.38 -19.28 -0.68
CA ASN A 139 11.09 -19.91 -0.92
C ASN A 139 10.21 -19.05 -1.85
N ARG A 140 9.48 -19.72 -2.76
CA ARG A 140 8.47 -19.08 -3.60
C ARG A 140 7.12 -19.04 -2.88
N PRO A 141 6.17 -18.18 -3.29
CA PRO A 141 4.87 -18.05 -2.64
C PRO A 141 4.12 -19.37 -2.44
N ASN A 142 4.17 -20.28 -3.41
CA ASN A 142 3.54 -21.61 -3.31
C ASN A 142 4.19 -22.56 -2.27
N GLN A 143 5.33 -22.19 -1.72
CA GLN A 143 6.05 -22.94 -0.68
C GLN A 143 5.89 -22.29 0.70
N LEU A 144 5.07 -21.24 0.81
CA LEU A 144 4.83 -20.45 2.03
C LEU A 144 3.37 -20.61 2.47
N SER A 145 3.15 -20.71 3.78
CA SER A 145 1.79 -20.63 4.33
C SER A 145 1.18 -19.24 4.10
N GLY A 146 -0.15 -19.10 4.24
CA GLY A 146 -0.82 -17.80 4.11
C GLY A 146 -0.23 -16.74 5.02
N GLY A 147 0.00 -17.07 6.30
CA GLY A 147 0.63 -16.15 7.25
C GLY A 147 2.09 -15.81 6.90
N GLN A 148 2.84 -16.74 6.29
CA GLN A 148 4.18 -16.44 5.78
C GLN A 148 4.14 -15.51 4.57
N GLN A 149 3.21 -15.74 3.62
CA GLN A 149 3.01 -14.85 2.47
C GLN A 149 2.62 -13.44 2.91
N GLN A 150 1.76 -13.33 3.93
CA GLN A 150 1.39 -12.03 4.52
C GLN A 150 2.60 -11.31 5.09
N ARG A 151 3.47 -12.00 5.83
CA ARG A 151 4.71 -11.41 6.35
C ARG A 151 5.67 -10.98 5.25
N VAL A 152 5.76 -11.71 4.14
CA VAL A 152 6.51 -11.29 2.95
C VAL A 152 5.90 -10.01 2.35
N SER A 153 4.57 -9.90 2.27
CA SER A 153 3.88 -8.70 1.79
C SER A 153 4.13 -7.49 2.71
N ILE A 154 4.15 -7.70 4.03
CA ILE A 154 4.50 -6.66 5.01
C ILE A 154 5.97 -6.23 4.86
N ALA A 155 6.91 -7.18 4.75
CA ALA A 155 8.33 -6.87 4.51
C ALA A 155 8.50 -6.03 3.24
N ARG A 156 7.78 -6.36 2.16
CA ARG A 156 7.78 -5.59 0.91
C ARG A 156 7.28 -4.16 1.12
N ALA A 157 6.21 -3.98 1.90
CA ALA A 157 5.69 -2.65 2.20
C ALA A 157 6.69 -1.77 2.97
N LEU A 158 7.57 -2.38 3.77
CA LEU A 158 8.59 -1.69 4.56
C LEU A 158 9.90 -1.43 3.78
N MET A 159 10.05 -1.99 2.59
CA MET A 159 11.33 -2.03 1.86
C MET A 159 11.94 -0.65 1.61
N ASN A 160 11.15 0.34 1.22
CA ASN A 160 11.63 1.69 0.96
C ASN A 160 11.55 2.62 2.19
N GLY A 161 11.03 2.15 3.33
CA GLY A 161 10.94 2.95 4.55
C GLY A 161 9.91 4.07 4.47
N GLY A 162 8.82 3.86 3.73
CA GLY A 162 7.73 4.83 3.56
C GLY A 162 7.13 5.29 4.89
N LYS A 163 6.61 6.53 4.90
CA LYS A 163 6.04 7.16 6.09
C LYS A 163 4.63 6.67 6.43
N VAL A 164 3.95 6.07 5.46
CA VAL A 164 2.57 5.59 5.58
C VAL A 164 2.50 4.14 5.11
N ILE A 165 1.90 3.29 5.93
CA ILE A 165 1.54 1.92 5.53
C ILE A 165 0.02 1.90 5.32
N LEU A 166 -0.39 1.53 4.12
CA LEU A 166 -1.78 1.32 3.76
C LEU A 166 -2.05 -0.19 3.73
N ALA A 167 -3.01 -0.64 4.52
CA ALA A 167 -3.34 -2.05 4.64
C ALA A 167 -4.83 -2.28 4.34
N ASP A 168 -5.12 -3.06 3.30
CA ASP A 168 -6.47 -3.46 2.90
C ASP A 168 -6.75 -4.87 3.43
N GLU A 169 -7.60 -4.98 4.43
CA GLU A 169 -7.98 -6.23 5.09
C GLU A 169 -6.78 -7.16 5.37
N PRO A 170 -5.73 -6.70 6.07
CA PRO A 170 -4.44 -7.40 6.17
C PRO A 170 -4.52 -8.77 6.87
N THR A 171 -5.64 -9.07 7.50
CA THR A 171 -5.91 -10.36 8.17
C THR A 171 -7.00 -11.17 7.46
N GLY A 172 -7.65 -10.63 6.43
CA GLY A 172 -8.81 -11.24 5.79
C GLY A 172 -8.55 -12.57 5.08
N ALA A 173 -7.30 -12.86 4.73
CA ALA A 173 -6.88 -14.11 4.10
C ALA A 173 -6.16 -15.09 5.08
N LEU A 174 -6.13 -14.76 6.37
CA LEU A 174 -5.55 -15.63 7.40
C LEU A 174 -6.65 -16.53 7.98
N ASP A 175 -6.33 -17.82 8.17
CA ASP A 175 -7.18 -18.73 8.92
C ASP A 175 -7.32 -18.25 10.37
N SER A 176 -8.49 -18.48 10.99
CA SER A 176 -8.85 -18.04 12.34
C SER A 176 -7.94 -18.56 13.47
N VAL A 177 -6.88 -19.28 13.15
CA VAL A 177 -5.92 -19.93 14.08
C VAL A 177 -4.47 -19.43 13.85
N SER A 178 -4.27 -18.40 13.04
CA SER A 178 -2.92 -17.88 12.70
C SER A 178 -2.56 -16.67 13.52
#